data_550d366975d648c2d905013f8ef7f00b
#
_entry.id   550d366975d648c2d905013f8ef7f00b
#
_cell.length_a   1.000
_cell.length_b   1.000
_cell.length_c   1.000
_cell.angle_alpha   90.00
_cell.angle_beta   90.00
_cell.angle_gamma   90.00
#
_symmetry.space_group_name_H-M   'P 1'
#
loop_
_entity.id
_entity.type
_entity.pdbx_description
1 polymer ?
#
loop_
_entity_poly.entity_id
_entity_poly.type
_entity_poly.pdbx_seq_one_letter_code
_entity_poly.pdbx_strand_id
1 'polypeptide(L)'
;MEQTSEILDSTAALAGVGGDRIFLSELLGIFRAASSTLLDDIRKALVKGDLPAVGNAAHLVKVTAQNVAARRVYAAATLLEEMATCGELEGAREASSRLVEEMDYLKPPLTALVNAVGRSRC
;
A
#
# COMPACT_ATOMS: atom_id res chain seq x y z
N MET A 1 -10.08 16.98 -2.97
CA MET A 1 -8.84 16.98 -3.74
C MET A 1 -7.61 16.77 -2.89
N GLU A 2 -7.51 17.44 -1.75
CA GLU A 2 -6.40 17.25 -0.83
C GLU A 2 -6.30 15.81 -0.32
N GLN A 3 -7.46 15.18 -0.04
CA GLN A 3 -7.50 13.78 0.39
C GLN A 3 -6.92 12.84 -0.66
N THR A 4 -7.15 13.12 -1.94
CA THR A 4 -6.61 12.29 -3.03
C THR A 4 -5.09 12.39 -3.06
N SER A 5 -4.52 13.58 -2.85
CA SER A 5 -3.07 13.76 -2.79
C SER A 5 -2.43 13.07 -1.59
N GLU A 6 -3.14 13.00 -0.45
CA GLU A 6 -2.67 12.28 0.72
C GLU A 6 -2.72 10.77 0.53
N ILE A 7 -3.76 10.28 -0.14
CA ILE A 7 -3.98 8.85 -0.39
C ILE A 7 -3.02 8.36 -1.47
N LEU A 8 -2.96 9.08 -2.58
CA LEU A 8 -2.12 8.73 -3.72
C LEU A 8 -1.63 10.02 -4.39
N ASP A 9 -0.36 10.30 -4.24
CA ASP A 9 0.27 11.48 -4.85
C ASP A 9 0.69 11.13 -6.27
N SER A 10 -0.18 11.41 -7.25
CA SER A 10 0.07 11.06 -8.64
C SER A 10 1.26 11.82 -9.23
N THR A 11 1.48 13.07 -8.81
CA THR A 11 2.62 13.85 -9.26
C THR A 11 3.94 13.24 -8.76
N ALA A 12 3.99 12.91 -7.47
CA ALA A 12 5.18 12.27 -6.89
C ALA A 12 5.41 10.88 -7.46
N ALA A 13 4.34 10.11 -7.70
CA ALA A 13 4.45 8.79 -8.29
C ALA A 13 5.06 8.86 -9.70
N LEU A 14 4.58 9.80 -10.52
CA LEU A 14 5.09 9.98 -11.87
C LEU A 14 6.54 10.48 -11.84
N ALA A 15 6.86 11.41 -10.96
CA ALA A 15 8.23 11.93 -10.81
C ALA A 15 9.19 10.81 -10.37
N GLY A 16 8.72 9.89 -9.52
CA GLY A 16 9.53 8.77 -9.04
C GLY A 16 9.97 7.80 -10.13
N VAL A 17 9.27 7.78 -11.28
CA VAL A 17 9.64 6.96 -12.42
C VAL A 17 10.16 7.82 -13.59
N GLY A 18 10.63 9.03 -13.30
CA GLY A 18 11.19 9.92 -14.30
C GLY A 18 10.21 10.39 -15.37
N GLY A 19 8.93 10.45 -15.03
CA GLY A 19 7.87 10.85 -15.96
C GLY A 19 7.42 9.73 -16.91
N ASP A 20 7.92 8.51 -16.75
CA ASP A 20 7.58 7.38 -17.61
C ASP A 20 6.22 6.82 -17.24
N ARG A 21 5.18 7.17 -18.01
CA ARG A 21 3.81 6.77 -17.76
C ARG A 21 3.58 5.27 -17.93
N ILE A 22 4.27 4.65 -18.88
CA ILE A 22 4.14 3.21 -19.12
C ILE A 22 4.68 2.45 -17.93
N PHE A 23 5.86 2.81 -17.45
CA PHE A 23 6.47 2.19 -16.28
C PHE A 23 5.60 2.40 -15.04
N LEU A 24 5.04 3.60 -14.85
CA LEU A 24 4.14 3.88 -13.75
C LEU A 24 2.91 2.97 -13.78
N SER A 25 2.31 2.80 -14.97
CA SER A 25 1.15 1.91 -15.14
C SER A 25 1.48 0.49 -14.71
N GLU A 26 2.66 -0.01 -15.07
CA GLU A 26 3.13 -1.34 -14.68
C GLU A 26 3.31 -1.44 -13.17
N LEU A 27 3.93 -0.44 -12.55
CA LEU A 27 4.12 -0.42 -11.10
C LEU A 27 2.79 -0.41 -10.35
N LEU A 28 1.82 0.38 -10.83
CA LEU A 28 0.50 0.44 -10.20
C LEU A 28 -0.23 -0.89 -10.29
N GLY A 29 -0.09 -1.59 -11.41
CA GLY A 29 -0.66 -2.94 -11.58
C GLY A 29 -0.02 -3.93 -10.62
N ILE A 30 1.30 -3.91 -10.50
CA ILE A 30 2.04 -4.76 -9.57
C ILE A 30 1.63 -4.46 -8.13
N PHE A 31 1.53 -3.18 -7.77
CA PHE A 31 1.11 -2.77 -6.44
C PHE A 31 -0.27 -3.33 -6.10
N ARG A 32 -1.23 -3.21 -7.02
CA ARG A 32 -2.59 -3.70 -6.81
C ARG A 32 -2.63 -5.20 -6.55
N ALA A 33 -1.92 -5.97 -7.38
CA ALA A 33 -1.88 -7.42 -7.25
C ALA A 33 -1.15 -7.85 -5.97
N ALA A 34 0.00 -7.26 -5.70
CA ALA A 34 0.81 -7.60 -4.53
C ALA A 34 0.11 -7.25 -3.23
N SER A 35 -0.58 -6.10 -3.18
CA SER A 35 -1.26 -5.64 -1.97
C SER A 35 -2.35 -6.61 -1.53
N SER A 36 -3.13 -7.12 -2.46
CA SER A 36 -4.17 -8.09 -2.14
C SER A 36 -3.60 -9.34 -1.48
N THR A 37 -2.53 -9.88 -2.04
CA THR A 37 -1.85 -11.06 -1.49
C THR A 37 -1.24 -10.77 -0.12
N LEU A 38 -0.58 -9.63 0.02
CA LEU A 38 0.09 -9.26 1.28
C LEU A 38 -0.92 -9.03 2.41
N LEU A 39 -2.06 -8.41 2.12
CA LEU A 39 -3.11 -8.23 3.13
C LEU A 39 -3.67 -9.56 3.59
N ASP A 40 -3.85 -10.51 2.67
CA ASP A 40 -4.31 -11.85 3.01
C ASP A 40 -3.28 -12.58 3.88
N ASP A 41 -2.00 -12.46 3.55
CA ASP A 41 -0.91 -13.04 4.34
C ASP A 41 -0.89 -12.46 5.76
N ILE A 42 -1.08 -11.15 5.89
CA ILE A 42 -1.14 -10.48 7.19
C ILE A 42 -2.31 -11.04 8.01
N ARG A 43 -3.49 -11.16 7.40
CA ARG A 43 -4.67 -11.69 8.07
C ARG A 43 -4.44 -13.09 8.60
N LYS A 44 -3.88 -13.96 7.77
CA LYS A 44 -3.57 -15.34 8.14
C LYS A 44 -2.53 -15.41 9.26
N ALA A 45 -1.51 -14.58 9.18
CA ALA A 45 -0.46 -14.53 10.20
C ALA A 45 -1.00 -14.04 11.54
N LEU A 46 -1.91 -13.07 11.54
CA LEU A 46 -2.53 -12.57 12.76
C LEU A 46 -3.39 -13.63 13.44
N VAL A 47 -4.11 -14.43 12.65
CA VAL A 47 -4.90 -15.55 13.19
C VAL A 47 -4.01 -16.54 13.93
N LYS A 48 -2.82 -16.80 13.41
CA LYS A 48 -1.85 -17.71 14.01
C LYS A 48 -1.03 -17.06 15.14
N GLY A 49 -1.11 -15.74 15.28
CA GLY A 49 -0.27 -15.01 16.22
C GLY A 49 1.20 -14.94 15.79
N ASP A 50 1.47 -15.11 14.50
CA ASP A 50 2.82 -15.12 13.94
C ASP A 50 3.26 -13.69 13.62
N LEU A 51 3.72 -12.98 14.64
CA LEU A 51 4.14 -11.58 14.51
C LEU A 51 5.33 -11.37 13.57
N PRO A 52 6.36 -12.24 13.54
CA PRO A 52 7.41 -12.08 12.53
C PRO A 52 6.87 -12.10 11.10
N ALA A 53 5.93 -12.97 10.78
CA ALA A 53 5.32 -13.01 9.45
C ALA A 53 4.51 -11.75 9.18
N VAL A 54 3.78 -11.23 10.18
CA VAL A 54 3.06 -9.97 10.08
C VAL A 54 4.02 -8.83 9.75
N GLY A 55 5.12 -8.74 10.48
CA GLY A 55 6.13 -7.69 10.27
C GLY A 55 6.76 -7.75 8.89
N ASN A 56 7.09 -8.94 8.41
CA ASN A 56 7.66 -9.11 7.07
C ASN A 56 6.70 -8.67 5.98
N ALA A 57 5.43 -9.07 6.08
CA ALA A 57 4.42 -8.69 5.09
C ALA A 57 4.14 -7.18 5.14
N ALA A 58 4.06 -6.61 6.33
CA ALA A 58 3.85 -5.16 6.50
C ALA A 58 5.01 -4.37 5.90
N HIS A 59 6.25 -4.85 6.05
CA HIS A 59 7.41 -4.21 5.45
C HIS A 59 7.30 -4.18 3.92
N LEU A 60 6.86 -5.28 3.32
CA LEU A 60 6.69 -5.34 1.87
C LEU A 60 5.59 -4.39 1.40
N VAL A 61 4.48 -4.28 2.14
CA VAL A 61 3.43 -3.30 1.83
C VAL A 61 4.01 -1.89 1.90
N LYS A 62 4.79 -1.59 2.93
CA LYS A 62 5.42 -0.29 3.10
C LYS A 62 6.29 0.09 1.89
N VAL A 63 7.15 -0.82 1.47
CA VAL A 63 8.06 -0.58 0.35
C VAL A 63 7.28 -0.36 -0.95
N THR A 64 6.28 -1.19 -1.23
CA THR A 64 5.47 -1.04 -2.44
C THR A 64 4.66 0.24 -2.43
N ALA A 65 4.13 0.64 -1.26
CA ALA A 65 3.38 1.88 -1.11
C ALA A 65 4.28 3.11 -1.39
N GLN A 66 5.52 3.07 -0.94
CA GLN A 66 6.49 4.13 -1.20
C GLN A 66 6.75 4.30 -2.69
N ASN A 67 6.86 3.20 -3.42
CA ASN A 67 7.13 3.22 -4.86
C ASN A 67 6.03 3.91 -5.67
N VAL A 68 4.80 3.92 -5.18
CA VAL A 68 3.67 4.56 -5.86
C VAL A 68 3.17 5.81 -5.11
N ALA A 69 3.92 6.27 -4.12
CA ALA A 69 3.59 7.46 -3.31
C ALA A 69 2.22 7.37 -2.63
N ALA A 70 1.86 6.18 -2.14
CA ALA A 70 0.65 5.95 -1.36
C ALA A 70 0.97 6.19 0.12
N ARG A 71 0.99 7.45 0.52
CA ARG A 71 1.52 7.87 1.83
C ARG A 71 0.74 7.35 3.04
N ARG A 72 -0.59 7.30 2.94
CA ARG A 72 -1.41 6.83 4.06
C ARG A 72 -1.26 5.32 4.25
N VAL A 73 -1.15 4.58 3.16
CA VAL A 73 -0.86 3.14 3.21
C VAL A 73 0.53 2.91 3.80
N TYR A 74 1.51 3.70 3.38
CA TYR A 74 2.86 3.64 3.92
C TYR A 74 2.86 3.83 5.44
N ALA A 75 2.17 4.87 5.92
CA ALA A 75 2.10 5.16 7.36
C ALA A 75 1.43 4.04 8.14
N ALA A 76 0.33 3.49 7.61
CA ALA A 76 -0.39 2.40 8.26
C ALA A 76 0.45 1.12 8.30
N ALA A 77 1.15 0.82 7.21
CA ALA A 77 2.05 -0.35 7.15
C ALA A 77 3.23 -0.21 8.09
N THR A 78 3.77 1.01 8.22
CA THR A 78 4.86 1.29 9.16
C THR A 78 4.42 1.03 10.60
N LEU A 79 3.24 1.48 10.97
CA LEU A 79 2.70 1.24 12.31
C LEU A 79 2.51 -0.25 12.58
N LEU A 80 1.98 -0.98 11.59
CA LEU A 80 1.80 -2.42 11.72
C LEU A 80 3.14 -3.14 11.92
N GLU A 81 4.15 -2.76 11.15
CA GLU A 81 5.49 -3.31 11.28
C GLU A 81 6.05 -3.06 12.69
N GLU A 82 5.87 -1.84 13.21
CA GLU A 82 6.31 -1.49 14.56
C GLU A 82 5.62 -2.32 15.64
N MET A 83 4.30 -2.50 15.53
CA MET A 83 3.54 -3.29 16.48
C MET A 83 3.99 -4.76 16.47
N ALA A 84 4.24 -5.29 15.28
CA ALA A 84 4.73 -6.66 15.14
C ALA A 84 6.12 -6.82 15.77
N THR A 85 7.00 -5.85 15.54
CA THR A 85 8.36 -5.86 16.08
C THR A 85 8.35 -5.77 17.61
N CYS A 86 7.43 -4.98 18.18
CA CYS A 86 7.30 -4.82 19.62
C CYS A 86 6.56 -5.97 20.31
N GLY A 87 6.08 -6.94 19.57
CA GLY A 87 5.35 -8.08 20.12
C GLY A 87 3.92 -7.74 20.57
N GLU A 88 3.34 -6.67 20.06
CA GLU A 88 2.03 -6.15 20.46
C GLU A 88 0.94 -6.73 19.55
N LEU A 89 0.43 -7.92 19.88
CA LEU A 89 -0.56 -8.61 19.04
C LEU A 89 -1.84 -7.80 18.86
N GLU A 90 -2.39 -7.25 19.94
CA GLU A 90 -3.61 -6.44 19.83
C GLU A 90 -3.37 -5.16 19.05
N GLY A 91 -2.23 -4.50 19.28
CA GLY A 91 -1.83 -3.34 18.50
C GLY A 91 -1.65 -3.66 17.03
N ALA A 92 -1.10 -4.84 16.74
CA ALA A 92 -0.96 -5.31 15.36
C ALA A 92 -2.32 -5.55 14.70
N ARG A 93 -3.28 -6.10 15.43
CA ARG A 93 -4.64 -6.30 14.90
C ARG A 93 -5.30 -4.97 14.56
N GLU A 94 -5.20 -3.98 15.45
CA GLU A 94 -5.75 -2.66 15.21
C GLU A 94 -5.06 -1.98 14.03
N ALA A 95 -3.74 -2.06 13.97
CA ALA A 95 -2.97 -1.47 12.88
C ALA A 95 -3.30 -2.14 11.55
N SER A 96 -3.53 -3.45 11.55
CA SER A 96 -3.95 -4.19 10.36
C SER A 96 -5.31 -3.71 9.85
N SER A 97 -6.27 -3.50 10.76
CA SER A 97 -7.59 -2.96 10.40
C SER A 97 -7.46 -1.59 9.76
N ARG A 98 -6.59 -0.74 10.31
CA ARG A 98 -6.31 0.58 9.75
C ARG A 98 -5.71 0.47 8.36
N LEU A 99 -4.79 -0.47 8.16
CA LEU A 99 -4.16 -0.69 6.86
C LEU A 99 -5.21 -1.10 5.82
N VAL A 100 -6.12 -2.00 6.17
CA VAL A 100 -7.20 -2.42 5.29
C VAL A 100 -8.07 -1.22 4.89
N GLU A 101 -8.43 -0.37 5.86
CA GLU A 101 -9.21 0.84 5.58
C GLU A 101 -8.47 1.76 4.61
N GLU A 102 -7.19 1.99 4.83
CA GLU A 102 -6.40 2.86 3.95
C GLU A 102 -6.27 2.29 2.55
N MET A 103 -6.15 0.96 2.42
CA MET A 103 -6.15 0.30 1.11
C MET A 103 -7.50 0.47 0.41
N ASP A 104 -8.60 0.40 1.15
CA ASP A 104 -9.93 0.59 0.57
C ASP A 104 -10.12 2.03 0.08
N TYR A 105 -9.62 3.02 0.81
CA TYR A 105 -9.66 4.42 0.37
C TYR A 105 -8.77 4.66 -0.85
N LEU A 106 -7.72 3.88 -1.01
CA LEU A 106 -6.79 4.00 -2.13
C LEU A 106 -7.37 3.48 -3.44
N LYS A 107 -8.28 2.50 -3.40
CA LYS A 107 -8.78 1.84 -4.61
C LYS A 107 -9.35 2.79 -5.65
N PRO A 108 -10.28 3.73 -5.33
CA PRO A 108 -10.79 4.64 -6.36
C PRO A 108 -9.73 5.53 -7.00
N PRO A 109 -8.87 6.23 -6.26
CA PRO A 109 -7.84 7.06 -6.92
C PRO A 109 -6.81 6.23 -7.66
N LEU A 110 -6.50 5.03 -7.19
CA LEU A 110 -5.57 4.13 -7.87
C LEU A 110 -6.14 3.70 -9.23
N THR A 111 -7.41 3.29 -9.26
CA THR A 111 -8.09 2.91 -10.49
C THR A 111 -8.16 4.08 -11.47
N ALA A 112 -8.48 5.28 -10.97
CA ALA A 112 -8.53 6.47 -11.79
C ALA A 112 -7.16 6.79 -12.42
N LEU A 113 -6.09 6.65 -11.65
CA LEU A 113 -4.74 6.91 -12.15
C LEU A 113 -4.31 5.87 -13.19
N VAL A 114 -4.59 4.60 -12.96
CA VAL A 114 -4.29 3.53 -13.92
C VAL A 114 -5.00 3.80 -15.25
N ASN A 115 -6.28 4.17 -15.18
CA ASN A 115 -7.08 4.47 -16.38
C ASN A 115 -6.54 5.71 -17.11
N ALA A 116 -6.20 6.77 -16.38
CA ALA A 116 -5.68 8.00 -16.97
C ALA A 116 -4.34 7.75 -17.66
N VAL A 117 -3.45 7.01 -17.02
CA VAL A 117 -2.13 6.68 -17.59
C VAL A 117 -2.32 5.77 -18.81
N GLY A 118 -3.22 4.78 -18.72
CA GLY A 118 -3.50 3.88 -19.85
C GLY A 118 -4.04 4.62 -21.06
N ARG A 119 -4.93 5.61 -20.86
CA ARG A 119 -5.46 6.42 -21.97
C ARG A 119 -4.39 7.26 -22.64
N SER A 120 -3.41 7.70 -21.88
CA SER A 120 -2.31 8.51 -22.44
C SER A 120 -1.41 7.73 -23.40
N ARG A 121 -1.56 6.41 -23.45
CA ARG A 121 -0.81 5.54 -24.35
C ARG A 121 -1.37 5.53 -25.77
N CYS A 122 -2.59 5.97 -25.94
CA CYS A 122 -3.21 6.09 -27.26
C CYS A 122 -2.88 7.41 -27.99
#